data_cddbc86e0ab36f806c737fe036d131cf
#
_entry.id   cddbc86e0ab36f806c737fe036d131cf
#
_cell.length_a   1.000
_cell.length_b   1.000
_cell.length_c   1.000
_cell.angle_alpha   90.00
_cell.angle_beta   90.00
_cell.angle_gamma   90.00
#
_symmetry.space_group_name_H-M   'P 1'
#
loop_
_entity.id
_entity.type
_entity.pdbx_description
1 polymer ?
#
loop_
_entity_poly.entity_id
_entity_poly.type
_entity_poly.pdbx_seq_one_letter_code
_entity_poly.pdbx_strand_id
1 'polypeptide(L)'
;DHIFNEWQEGCIVVDPAGKLVVLIRIDDSRTNDLAALVSVTDQRTITFNPATGFCDMPGGGKKFTVRYDTVSGKYWTLANPCYDKDRVRTHTGWYSTRIYPIFLRSRLVLCSSADLRNWTVVKEVISSNNCFFHGFQYTDWEFDGNDIIAVSRTAFPESRGLPIRQHDANMLTFHRIVDFRSAGFTTENITYDQL
;
A
#
# COMPACT_ATOMS: atom_id res chain seq x y z
N ASP A 1 7.58 27.62 0.90
CA ASP A 1 6.80 26.84 1.87
C ASP A 1 6.99 25.37 1.59
N HIS A 2 7.34 24.63 2.64
CA HIS A 2 7.58 23.21 2.53
C HIS A 2 6.25 22.46 2.49
N ILE A 3 5.99 21.74 1.38
CA ILE A 3 4.70 21.08 1.16
C ILE A 3 4.73 19.64 1.70
N PHE A 4 5.84 18.92 1.48
CA PHE A 4 6.13 17.58 1.99
C PHE A 4 7.65 17.35 1.98
N ASN A 5 8.12 16.25 2.59
CA ASN A 5 9.55 16.06 2.80
C ASN A 5 10.29 15.63 1.54
N GLU A 6 9.79 14.60 0.83
CA GLU A 6 10.46 14.09 -0.36
C GLU A 6 9.52 13.34 -1.33
N TRP A 7 9.91 13.32 -2.59
CA TRP A 7 9.38 12.45 -3.61
C TRP A 7 10.02 11.05 -3.48
N GLN A 8 9.19 10.01 -3.64
CA GLN A 8 9.66 8.62 -3.60
C GLN A 8 9.23 7.85 -4.86
N GLU A 9 8.92 6.54 -4.75
CA GLU A 9 8.64 5.72 -5.93
C GLU A 9 7.30 6.07 -6.57
N GLY A 10 7.28 6.09 -7.90
CA GLY A 10 6.08 6.32 -8.70
C GLY A 10 5.46 5.05 -9.27
N CYS A 11 4.18 5.14 -9.61
CA CYS A 11 3.44 4.17 -10.39
C CYS A 11 2.79 4.89 -11.58
N ILE A 12 3.11 4.48 -12.81
CA ILE A 12 2.48 5.02 -14.02
C ILE A 12 1.19 4.24 -14.26
N VAL A 13 0.11 4.98 -14.48
CA VAL A 13 -1.21 4.45 -14.77
C VAL A 13 -1.69 5.02 -16.10
N VAL A 14 -2.27 4.19 -16.94
CA VAL A 14 -2.99 4.61 -18.14
C VAL A 14 -4.47 4.74 -17.79
N ASP A 15 -5.04 5.92 -17.98
CA ASP A 15 -6.47 6.12 -17.75
C ASP A 15 -7.31 5.53 -18.91
N PRO A 16 -8.65 5.43 -18.76
CA PRO A 16 -9.52 4.90 -19.81
C PRO A 16 -9.48 5.66 -21.13
N ALA A 17 -9.04 6.94 -21.11
CA ALA A 17 -8.87 7.75 -22.30
C ALA A 17 -7.47 7.60 -22.94
N GLY A 18 -6.63 6.71 -22.42
CA GLY A 18 -5.25 6.49 -22.88
C GLY A 18 -4.25 7.55 -22.39
N LYS A 19 -4.64 8.41 -21.46
CA LYS A 19 -3.75 9.41 -20.88
C LYS A 19 -2.88 8.81 -19.80
N LEU A 20 -1.60 9.15 -19.79
CA LEU A 20 -0.66 8.78 -18.75
C LEU A 20 -0.81 9.68 -17.53
N VAL A 21 -0.93 9.05 -16.38
CA VAL A 21 -0.97 9.70 -15.07
C VAL A 21 0.05 9.01 -14.18
N VAL A 22 0.74 9.76 -13.35
CA VAL A 22 1.71 9.19 -12.41
C VAL A 22 1.21 9.45 -10.99
N LEU A 23 0.97 8.37 -10.24
CA LEU A 23 0.86 8.46 -8.79
C LEU A 23 2.24 8.27 -8.19
N ILE A 24 2.63 9.20 -7.32
CA ILE A 24 3.92 9.17 -6.66
C ILE A 24 3.71 9.09 -5.16
N ARG A 25 4.39 8.14 -4.57
CA ARG A 25 4.59 8.09 -3.13
C ARG A 25 5.33 9.34 -2.67
N ILE A 26 4.86 9.95 -1.61
CA ILE A 26 5.53 11.09 -0.96
C ILE A 26 5.75 10.79 0.50
N ASP A 27 6.83 11.32 1.06
CA ASP A 27 7.01 11.36 2.51
C ASP A 27 6.42 12.67 3.03
N ASP A 28 5.39 12.55 3.85
CA ASP A 28 4.80 13.65 4.59
C ASP A 28 4.72 13.28 6.07
N SER A 29 5.44 14.02 6.91
CA SER A 29 5.50 13.75 8.35
C SER A 29 4.16 13.88 9.08
N ARG A 30 3.18 14.53 8.45
CA ARG A 30 1.84 14.77 9.02
C ARG A 30 0.92 13.57 8.83
N THR A 31 1.05 12.87 7.70
CA THR A 31 0.17 11.76 7.33
C THR A 31 0.89 10.72 6.48
N ASN A 32 0.42 9.47 6.51
CA ASN A 32 0.88 8.40 5.63
C ASN A 32 -0.13 8.03 4.55
N ASP A 33 -1.26 8.70 4.53
CA ASP A 33 -2.38 8.38 3.66
C ASP A 33 -2.52 9.45 2.57
N LEU A 34 -1.38 9.99 2.13
CA LEU A 34 -1.31 10.99 1.06
C LEU A 34 -0.36 10.52 -0.04
N ALA A 35 -0.81 10.62 -1.28
CA ALA A 35 0.02 10.46 -2.47
C ALA A 35 -0.07 11.70 -3.36
N ALA A 36 0.82 11.82 -4.33
CA ALA A 36 0.81 12.90 -5.29
C ALA A 36 0.43 12.39 -6.68
N LEU A 37 -0.50 13.09 -7.32
CA LEU A 37 -0.94 12.86 -8.68
C LEU A 37 -0.24 13.85 -9.61
N VAL A 38 0.61 13.33 -10.50
CA VAL A 38 1.41 14.10 -11.43
C VAL A 38 0.91 13.84 -12.85
N SER A 39 0.67 14.89 -13.59
CA SER A 39 0.20 14.80 -14.98
C SER A 39 1.39 14.72 -15.94
N VAL A 40 1.31 13.81 -16.90
CA VAL A 40 2.20 13.79 -18.05
C VAL A 40 1.59 14.72 -19.11
N THR A 41 2.22 15.85 -19.35
CA THR A 41 1.67 16.90 -20.25
C THR A 41 2.14 16.74 -21.68
N ASP A 42 3.34 16.21 -21.87
CA ASP A 42 3.89 15.89 -23.18
C ASP A 42 4.99 14.79 -23.06
N GLN A 43 5.73 14.53 -24.15
CA GLN A 43 6.75 13.48 -24.17
C GLN A 43 7.95 13.71 -23.23
N ARG A 44 8.09 14.90 -22.65
CA ARG A 44 9.27 15.30 -21.85
C ARG A 44 8.90 16.02 -20.56
N THR A 45 7.62 16.32 -20.35
CA THR A 45 7.19 17.20 -19.27
C THR A 45 6.17 16.51 -18.40
N ILE A 46 6.42 16.56 -17.11
CA ILE A 46 5.44 16.23 -16.07
C ILE A 46 5.15 17.48 -15.25
N THR A 47 3.93 17.61 -14.77
CA THR A 47 3.51 18.76 -13.97
C THR A 47 2.82 18.30 -12.69
N PHE A 48 3.15 18.98 -11.61
CA PHE A 48 2.47 18.80 -10.32
C PHE A 48 1.86 20.14 -9.89
N ASN A 49 0.58 20.13 -9.57
CA ASN A 49 -0.11 21.29 -9.03
C ASN A 49 -0.41 21.07 -7.55
N PRO A 50 0.24 21.75 -6.61
CA PRO A 50 0.04 21.53 -5.18
C PRO A 50 -1.42 21.76 -4.70
N ALA A 51 -2.18 22.61 -5.40
CA ALA A 51 -3.57 22.86 -5.02
C ALA A 51 -4.53 21.71 -5.35
N THR A 52 -4.17 20.87 -6.33
CA THR A 52 -5.05 19.80 -6.84
C THR A 52 -4.37 18.45 -7.02
N GLY A 53 -3.07 18.38 -6.79
CA GLY A 53 -2.27 17.19 -7.09
C GLY A 53 -2.12 16.20 -5.93
N PHE A 54 -2.58 16.54 -4.73
CA PHE A 54 -2.63 15.57 -3.64
C PHE A 54 -3.90 14.73 -3.72
N CYS A 55 -3.80 13.48 -3.33
CA CYS A 55 -4.93 12.58 -3.19
C CYS A 55 -4.86 11.82 -1.87
N ASP A 56 -6.01 11.70 -1.21
CA ASP A 56 -6.17 10.90 -0.01
C ASP A 56 -6.17 9.43 -0.41
N MET A 57 -5.04 8.77 -0.19
CA MET A 57 -4.82 7.39 -0.56
C MET A 57 -4.35 6.59 0.66
N PRO A 58 -5.14 5.63 1.14
CA PRO A 58 -4.74 4.78 2.26
C PRO A 58 -3.37 4.16 2.01
N GLY A 59 -2.40 4.47 2.85
CA GLY A 59 -1.02 4.01 2.68
C GLY A 59 -0.23 4.68 1.55
N GLY A 60 -0.66 5.82 1.03
CA GLY A 60 -0.01 6.56 -0.05
C GLY A 60 1.43 7.00 0.24
N GLY A 61 1.82 7.09 1.52
CA GLY A 61 3.20 7.29 1.95
C GLY A 61 4.08 6.04 1.88
N LYS A 62 3.59 4.92 1.34
CA LYS A 62 4.33 3.66 1.20
C LYS A 62 4.26 3.17 -0.24
N LYS A 63 5.12 2.21 -0.62
CA LYS A 63 5.12 1.66 -1.98
C LYS A 63 3.79 0.97 -2.28
N PHE A 64 3.22 1.30 -3.40
CA PHE A 64 2.00 0.74 -3.97
C PHE A 64 2.15 0.51 -5.47
N THR A 65 1.27 -0.32 -6.03
CA THR A 65 1.07 -0.51 -7.48
C THR A 65 -0.40 -0.30 -7.78
N VAL A 66 -0.73 0.55 -8.75
CA VAL A 66 -2.10 0.85 -9.15
C VAL A 66 -2.36 0.29 -10.55
N ARG A 67 -3.49 -0.38 -10.75
CA ARG A 67 -3.94 -0.87 -12.06
C ARG A 67 -5.40 -0.50 -12.30
N TYR A 68 -5.73 -0.24 -13.56
CA TYR A 68 -7.11 0.00 -13.97
C TYR A 68 -7.77 -1.32 -14.40
N ASP A 69 -8.95 -1.59 -13.87
CA ASP A 69 -9.78 -2.72 -14.21
C ASP A 69 -10.91 -2.28 -15.16
N THR A 70 -10.86 -2.74 -16.39
CA THR A 70 -11.87 -2.38 -17.40
C THR A 70 -13.24 -2.97 -17.13
N VAL A 71 -13.33 -4.05 -16.34
CA VAL A 71 -14.59 -4.71 -16.00
C VAL A 71 -15.38 -3.89 -14.98
N SER A 72 -14.73 -3.46 -13.92
CA SER A 72 -15.39 -2.65 -12.88
C SER A 72 -15.36 -1.14 -13.17
N GLY A 73 -14.56 -0.71 -14.15
CA GLY A 73 -14.35 0.72 -14.44
C GLY A 73 -13.63 1.46 -13.31
N LYS A 74 -12.82 0.77 -12.51
CA LYS A 74 -12.13 1.31 -11.33
C LYS A 74 -10.64 1.05 -11.36
N TYR A 75 -9.91 1.89 -10.65
CA TYR A 75 -8.53 1.66 -10.26
C TYR A 75 -8.48 0.87 -8.97
N TRP A 76 -7.52 -0.04 -8.88
CA TRP A 76 -7.31 -0.89 -7.73
C TRP A 76 -5.87 -0.82 -7.26
N THR A 77 -5.66 -1.03 -5.97
CA THR A 77 -4.34 -1.10 -5.36
C THR A 77 -4.35 -1.95 -4.10
N LEU A 78 -3.20 -2.54 -3.80
CA LEU A 78 -2.89 -3.11 -2.49
C LEU A 78 -1.99 -2.11 -1.75
N ALA A 79 -2.40 -1.72 -0.54
CA ALA A 79 -1.77 -0.64 0.21
C ALA A 79 -1.62 -0.97 1.71
N ASN A 80 -0.72 -0.26 2.37
CA ASN A 80 -0.47 -0.40 3.80
C ASN A 80 -0.93 0.86 4.56
N PRO A 81 -2.21 1.04 4.89
CA PRO A 81 -2.68 2.15 5.70
C PRO A 81 -2.13 2.07 7.12
N CYS A 82 -2.15 3.19 7.81
CA CYS A 82 -1.80 3.26 9.21
C CYS A 82 -2.97 3.85 10.00
N TYR A 83 -3.66 3.00 10.73
CA TYR A 83 -4.72 3.44 11.63
C TYR A 83 -4.16 3.82 13.00
N ASP A 84 -4.88 4.66 13.74
CA ASP A 84 -4.45 5.08 15.09
C ASP A 84 -4.24 3.91 16.05
N LYS A 85 -5.05 2.84 15.91
CA LYS A 85 -4.88 1.59 16.67
C LYS A 85 -3.56 0.87 16.40
N ASP A 86 -2.96 1.09 15.21
CA ASP A 86 -1.70 0.47 14.82
C ASP A 86 -0.48 1.27 15.35
N ARG A 87 -0.70 2.46 15.88
CA ARG A 87 0.33 3.33 16.49
C ARG A 87 0.65 2.90 17.92
N VAL A 88 1.02 1.66 18.11
CA VAL A 88 1.28 1.13 19.45
C VAL A 88 2.55 1.72 20.03
N ARG A 89 2.45 2.30 21.24
CA ARG A 89 3.59 2.54 22.11
C ARG A 89 3.87 1.26 22.89
N THR A 90 4.99 0.60 22.62
CA THR A 90 5.46 -0.43 23.52
C THR A 90 6.47 0.18 24.48
N HIS A 91 6.23 -0.06 25.75
CA HIS A 91 7.23 0.12 26.79
C HIS A 91 7.96 -1.21 26.99
N THR A 92 9.17 -1.31 26.52
CA THR A 92 10.07 -2.37 26.92
C THR A 92 11.12 -1.78 27.86
N GLY A 93 10.92 -1.93 29.17
CA GLY A 93 11.85 -1.44 30.17
C GLY A 93 12.04 0.09 30.15
N TRP A 94 13.29 0.53 30.08
CA TRP A 94 13.68 1.96 30.15
C TRP A 94 13.49 2.72 28.82
N TYR A 95 13.09 2.09 27.73
CA TYR A 95 12.95 2.71 26.41
C TYR A 95 11.52 2.63 25.90
N SER A 96 11.00 3.78 25.50
CA SER A 96 9.77 3.90 24.73
C SER A 96 10.12 3.95 23.25
N THR A 97 9.81 2.90 22.49
CA THR A 97 9.98 2.92 21.02
C THR A 97 8.66 3.27 20.36
N ARG A 98 8.65 4.41 19.67
CA ARG A 98 7.54 4.80 18.81
C ARG A 98 7.90 4.40 17.36
N ILE A 99 7.08 3.57 16.75
CA ILE A 99 7.21 3.33 15.30
C ILE A 99 6.50 4.47 14.59
N TYR A 100 7.23 5.17 13.73
CA TYR A 100 6.62 6.19 12.87
C TYR A 100 5.66 5.52 11.88
N PRO A 101 4.52 6.17 11.59
CA PRO A 101 3.51 5.63 10.70
C PRO A 101 4.04 5.15 9.34
N ILE A 102 5.02 5.82 8.76
CA ILE A 102 5.64 5.44 7.49
C ILE A 102 6.31 4.06 7.53
N PHE A 103 6.67 3.57 8.71
CA PHE A 103 7.26 2.25 8.87
C PHE A 103 6.25 1.16 9.24
N LEU A 104 5.00 1.51 9.54
CA LEU A 104 3.97 0.53 9.88
C LEU A 104 3.45 -0.15 8.61
N ARG A 105 3.72 -1.43 8.48
CA ARG A 105 3.36 -2.26 7.32
C ARG A 105 2.67 -3.57 7.72
N SER A 106 2.21 -3.65 8.96
CA SER A 106 1.57 -4.84 9.51
C SER A 106 0.14 -5.08 9.01
N ARG A 107 -0.31 -4.27 8.06
CA ARG A 107 -1.64 -4.36 7.47
C ARG A 107 -1.55 -4.17 5.96
N LEU A 108 -2.18 -5.06 5.21
CA LEU A 108 -2.36 -4.95 3.76
C LEU A 108 -3.85 -4.91 3.47
N VAL A 109 -4.29 -3.91 2.73
CA VAL A 109 -5.69 -3.73 2.34
C VAL A 109 -5.85 -3.62 0.83
N LEU A 110 -6.99 -4.06 0.32
CA LEU A 110 -7.40 -3.79 -1.05
C LEU A 110 -8.20 -2.49 -1.07
N CYS A 111 -7.78 -1.57 -1.94
CA CYS A 111 -8.43 -0.28 -2.15
C CYS A 111 -8.91 -0.13 -3.59
N SER A 112 -9.96 0.64 -3.80
CA SER A 112 -10.43 1.04 -5.13
C SER A 112 -10.72 2.53 -5.20
N SER A 113 -10.61 3.07 -6.44
CA SER A 113 -10.93 4.46 -6.76
C SER A 113 -11.56 4.53 -8.15
N ALA A 114 -12.49 5.45 -8.34
CA ALA A 114 -13.05 5.75 -9.66
C ALA A 114 -12.24 6.84 -10.41
N ASP A 115 -11.42 7.62 -9.70
CA ASP A 115 -10.85 8.87 -10.21
C ASP A 115 -9.37 9.09 -9.85
N LEU A 116 -8.72 8.11 -9.21
CA LEU A 116 -7.35 8.18 -8.66
C LEU A 116 -7.17 9.18 -7.51
N ARG A 117 -8.23 9.87 -7.09
CA ARG A 117 -8.18 10.91 -6.05
C ARG A 117 -8.84 10.47 -4.76
N ASN A 118 -10.00 9.85 -4.90
CA ASN A 118 -10.81 9.39 -3.78
C ASN A 118 -10.69 7.87 -3.69
N TRP A 119 -10.04 7.38 -2.65
CA TRP A 119 -9.80 5.96 -2.46
C TRP A 119 -10.66 5.41 -1.32
N THR A 120 -11.20 4.22 -1.54
CA THR A 120 -11.98 3.49 -0.54
C THR A 120 -11.28 2.17 -0.23
N VAL A 121 -11.09 1.90 1.05
CA VAL A 121 -10.69 0.56 1.51
C VAL A 121 -11.87 -0.38 1.31
N VAL A 122 -11.68 -1.38 0.45
CA VAL A 122 -12.70 -2.39 0.15
C VAL A 122 -12.64 -3.52 1.15
N LYS A 123 -11.42 -4.00 1.44
CA LYS A 123 -11.22 -5.11 2.38
C LYS A 123 -9.80 -5.16 2.93
N GLU A 124 -9.69 -5.63 4.14
CA GLU A 124 -8.40 -6.06 4.71
C GLU A 124 -8.04 -7.44 4.16
N VAL A 125 -6.86 -7.54 3.55
CA VAL A 125 -6.33 -8.78 2.97
C VAL A 125 -5.63 -9.60 4.04
N ILE A 126 -4.72 -8.97 4.76
CA ILE A 126 -4.00 -9.57 5.88
C ILE A 126 -3.57 -8.49 6.87
N SER A 127 -3.57 -8.82 8.15
CA SER A 127 -3.07 -7.92 9.19
C SER A 127 -2.45 -8.69 10.36
N SER A 128 -1.58 -7.98 11.07
CA SER A 128 -1.01 -8.46 12.33
C SER A 128 -0.99 -7.33 13.35
N ASN A 129 -1.22 -7.68 14.61
CA ASN A 129 -1.08 -6.76 15.73
C ASN A 129 0.39 -6.54 16.15
N ASN A 130 1.31 -7.36 15.63
CA ASN A 130 2.74 -7.23 15.91
C ASN A 130 3.39 -6.34 14.85
N CYS A 131 3.29 -5.02 15.04
CA CYS A 131 3.85 -4.05 14.11
C CYS A 131 5.39 -3.92 14.14
N PHE A 132 6.09 -4.60 15.06
CA PHE A 132 7.56 -4.57 15.15
C PHE A 132 8.23 -5.58 14.23
N PHE A 133 7.65 -6.77 14.12
CA PHE A 133 8.23 -7.90 13.41
C PHE A 133 7.39 -8.39 12.23
N HIS A 134 6.18 -7.84 12.05
CA HIS A 134 5.33 -8.19 10.92
C HIS A 134 5.20 -7.03 9.94
N GLY A 135 5.35 -7.34 8.65
CA GLY A 135 5.17 -6.35 7.58
C GLY A 135 4.87 -7.03 6.26
N PHE A 136 3.84 -6.57 5.57
CA PHE A 136 3.39 -7.02 4.26
C PHE A 136 3.59 -5.86 3.27
N GLN A 137 4.75 -5.79 2.61
CA GLN A 137 5.18 -4.55 1.99
C GLN A 137 5.71 -4.74 0.59
N TYR A 138 5.81 -3.62 -0.14
CA TYR A 138 6.29 -3.61 -1.51
C TYR A 138 5.54 -4.63 -2.38
N THR A 139 4.23 -4.72 -2.13
CA THR A 139 3.36 -5.66 -2.82
C THR A 139 3.23 -5.25 -4.27
N ASP A 140 3.58 -6.17 -5.17
CA ASP A 140 3.21 -6.09 -6.58
C ASP A 140 2.18 -7.17 -6.90
N TRP A 141 1.31 -6.91 -7.87
CA TRP A 141 0.15 -7.74 -8.10
C TRP A 141 -0.35 -7.62 -9.53
N GLU A 142 -1.15 -8.59 -9.96
CA GLU A 142 -1.75 -8.59 -11.30
C GLU A 142 -3.17 -9.19 -11.24
N PHE A 143 -4.00 -8.87 -12.25
CA PHE A 143 -5.28 -9.54 -12.43
C PHE A 143 -5.07 -10.95 -12.98
N ASP A 144 -5.80 -11.92 -12.42
CA ASP A 144 -5.86 -13.29 -12.89
C ASP A 144 -7.36 -13.68 -13.06
N GLY A 145 -7.94 -13.28 -14.20
CA GLY A 145 -9.37 -13.40 -14.44
C GLY A 145 -10.21 -12.56 -13.48
N ASN A 146 -10.95 -13.20 -12.61
CA ASN A 146 -11.75 -12.53 -11.56
C ASN A 146 -10.98 -12.31 -10.27
N ASP A 147 -9.76 -12.81 -10.17
CA ASP A 147 -8.94 -12.75 -8.97
C ASP A 147 -7.85 -11.69 -9.11
N ILE A 148 -7.24 -11.36 -7.98
CA ILE A 148 -5.96 -10.68 -7.90
C ILE A 148 -4.94 -11.66 -7.34
N ILE A 149 -3.80 -11.80 -8.00
CA ILE A 149 -2.61 -12.48 -7.47
C ILE A 149 -1.58 -11.45 -7.07
N ALA A 150 -0.95 -11.65 -5.91
CA ALA A 150 -0.03 -10.68 -5.34
C ALA A 150 1.18 -11.35 -4.68
N VAL A 151 2.31 -10.69 -4.74
CA VAL A 151 3.54 -11.07 -4.05
C VAL A 151 3.98 -9.93 -3.14
N SER A 152 4.21 -10.24 -1.87
CA SER A 152 4.68 -9.27 -0.87
C SER A 152 6.04 -9.65 -0.31
N ARG A 153 6.89 -8.63 -0.12
CA ARG A 153 8.01 -8.75 0.81
C ARG A 153 7.43 -8.78 2.22
N THR A 154 7.64 -9.88 2.90
CA THR A 154 7.01 -10.12 4.20
C THR A 154 8.05 -10.28 5.30
N ALA A 155 7.87 -9.49 6.36
CA ALA A 155 8.57 -9.68 7.61
C ALA A 155 7.67 -10.49 8.53
N PHE A 156 8.12 -11.65 8.94
CA PHE A 156 7.36 -12.55 9.81
C PHE A 156 8.30 -13.46 10.63
N PRO A 157 7.98 -13.77 11.88
CA PRO A 157 8.70 -14.77 12.68
C PRO A 157 8.68 -16.13 12.00
N GLU A 158 9.81 -16.79 11.95
CA GLU A 158 9.96 -18.14 11.43
C GLU A 158 10.79 -19.01 12.38
N SER A 159 10.93 -20.29 12.07
CA SER A 159 11.68 -21.26 12.90
C SER A 159 13.15 -20.87 13.13
N ARG A 160 13.73 -20.05 12.25
CA ARG A 160 15.10 -19.54 12.37
C ARG A 160 15.21 -18.27 13.22
N GLY A 161 14.08 -17.70 13.66
CA GLY A 161 14.03 -16.51 14.50
C GLY A 161 13.12 -15.40 13.99
N LEU A 162 13.28 -14.23 14.58
CA LEU A 162 12.54 -13.03 14.23
C LEU A 162 13.25 -12.27 13.10
N PRO A 163 12.50 -11.58 12.22
CA PRO A 163 13.10 -10.57 11.37
C PRO A 163 13.72 -9.47 12.24
N ILE A 164 14.72 -8.76 11.73
CA ILE A 164 15.38 -7.68 12.47
C ILE A 164 14.37 -6.58 12.82
N ARG A 165 13.48 -6.28 11.88
CA ARG A 165 12.36 -5.34 12.04
C ARG A 165 11.36 -5.56 10.90
N GLN A 166 10.18 -4.97 11.04
CA GLN A 166 9.09 -5.07 10.06
C GLN A 166 9.46 -4.65 8.61
N HIS A 167 10.49 -3.84 8.42
CA HIS A 167 10.95 -3.43 7.09
C HIS A 167 11.89 -4.47 6.45
N ASP A 168 12.63 -5.20 7.25
CA ASP A 168 13.64 -6.13 6.77
C ASP A 168 12.99 -7.50 6.55
N ALA A 169 12.32 -7.62 5.40
CA ALA A 169 11.56 -8.81 5.04
C ALA A 169 12.47 -10.03 4.91
N ASN A 170 12.14 -11.08 5.63
CA ASN A 170 12.82 -12.38 5.61
C ASN A 170 12.10 -13.42 4.75
N MET A 171 10.88 -13.09 4.29
CA MET A 171 10.04 -13.97 3.49
C MET A 171 9.53 -13.27 2.23
N LEU A 172 9.15 -14.07 1.25
CA LEU A 172 8.33 -13.69 0.11
C LEU A 172 7.04 -14.48 0.19
N THR A 173 5.90 -13.77 0.20
CA THR A 173 4.59 -14.41 0.35
C THR A 173 3.71 -14.15 -0.85
N PHE A 174 2.94 -15.17 -1.23
CA PHE A 174 1.96 -15.11 -2.30
C PHE A 174 0.55 -15.00 -1.71
N HIS A 175 -0.28 -14.17 -2.30
CA HIS A 175 -1.66 -13.97 -1.91
C HIS A 175 -2.57 -14.07 -3.14
N ARG A 176 -3.72 -14.72 -3.00
CA ARG A 176 -4.79 -14.72 -3.97
C ARG A 176 -6.04 -14.11 -3.36
N ILE A 177 -6.59 -13.09 -3.99
CA ILE A 177 -7.83 -12.43 -3.60
C ILE A 177 -8.89 -12.87 -4.61
N VAL A 178 -9.67 -13.85 -4.21
CA VAL A 178 -10.66 -14.50 -5.06
C VAL A 178 -11.86 -13.58 -5.28
N ASP A 179 -12.31 -13.45 -6.53
CA ASP A 179 -13.49 -12.69 -6.94
C ASP A 179 -13.54 -11.27 -6.33
N PHE A 180 -12.44 -10.55 -6.46
CA PHE A 180 -12.20 -9.27 -5.77
C PHE A 180 -13.23 -8.17 -6.07
N ARG A 181 -14.00 -8.32 -7.18
CA ARG A 181 -15.05 -7.35 -7.55
C ARG A 181 -16.35 -7.57 -6.81
N SER A 182 -16.56 -8.76 -6.26
CA SER A 182 -17.79 -9.06 -5.52
C SER A 182 -17.73 -8.53 -4.08
N ALA A 183 -18.89 -8.21 -3.53
CA ALA A 183 -18.99 -7.76 -2.13
C ALA A 183 -18.65 -8.87 -1.12
N GLY A 184 -18.64 -10.11 -1.55
CA GLY A 184 -18.42 -11.30 -0.71
C GLY A 184 -17.07 -11.99 -0.94
N PHE A 185 -16.08 -11.34 -1.59
CA PHE A 185 -14.83 -12.00 -1.91
C PHE A 185 -14.08 -12.50 -0.67
N THR A 186 -13.40 -13.63 -0.83
CA THR A 186 -12.57 -14.23 0.21
C THR A 186 -11.10 -14.03 -0.14
N THR A 187 -10.26 -14.02 0.87
CA THR A 187 -8.81 -14.04 0.71
C THR A 187 -8.31 -15.41 1.08
N GLU A 188 -7.63 -16.08 0.17
CA GLU A 188 -6.86 -17.27 0.48
C GLU A 188 -5.50 -16.81 1.01
N ASN A 189 -5.42 -16.70 2.32
CA ASN A 189 -4.13 -16.43 2.97
C ASN A 189 -3.42 -17.75 3.17
N ILE A 190 -2.17 -17.83 2.76
CA ILE A 190 -1.31 -18.91 3.24
C ILE A 190 -1.18 -18.70 4.75
N THR A 191 -1.77 -19.58 5.51
CA THR A 191 -1.57 -19.63 6.96
C THR A 191 -0.14 -20.10 7.21
N TYR A 192 0.66 -19.24 7.80
CA TYR A 192 2.09 -19.46 8.07
C TYR A 192 2.38 -20.60 9.08
N ASP A 193 1.34 -21.21 9.63
CA ASP A 193 1.45 -22.37 10.52
C ASP A 193 1.80 -23.68 9.79
N GLN A 194 2.02 -23.63 8.47
CA GLN A 194 2.30 -24.80 7.64
C GLN A 194 3.64 -24.75 6.88
N LEU A 195 4.53 -23.81 7.21
CA LEU A 195 5.88 -23.76 6.65
C LEU A 195 6.94 -24.22 7.65
#